data_ebc050aa8e6e41ae0eb3b0c51ab4e6d6
#
_entry.id   ebc050aa8e6e41ae0eb3b0c51ab4e6d6
#
_cell.length_a   1.000
_cell.length_b   1.000
_cell.length_c   1.000
_cell.angle_alpha   90.00
_cell.angle_beta   90.00
_cell.angle_gamma   90.00
#
_symmetry.space_group_name_H-M   'P 1'
#
loop_
_entity.id
_entity.type
_entity.pdbx_description
1 polymer ?
#
loop_
_entity_poly.entity_id
_entity_poly.type
_entity_poly.pdbx_seq_one_letter_code
_entity_poly.pdbx_strand_id
1 'polypeptide(L)'
;MARYFLLLLLIVILTFTYKSGIISFPIEEIEIISSDKKYNEKKLSKYIDSIYGNDLLLSNIDMIQKNIISDEWISDVEVIKSFPSKLSIRIIEHQPLAIYNNQIMSKSGILIRSSSNLGNLPVVVDKQKRPTVAYDILSSSLDGLKKINLVVKKIEIYHSLIKIYTSSMVLISDKTNFKKNIQRLVFSFSDLKNTYGKKITSIDMRYSNGFAIK
;
A
#
# COMPACT_ATOMS: atom_id res chain seq x y z
N MET A 1 48.12 13.84 -32.69
CA MET A 1 48.30 14.46 -31.35
C MET A 1 47.51 15.77 -31.20
N ALA A 2 47.59 16.73 -32.11
CA ALA A 2 46.84 18.01 -32.03
C ALA A 2 45.31 17.86 -31.89
N ARG A 3 44.71 16.85 -32.54
CA ARG A 3 43.25 16.59 -32.51
C ARG A 3 42.76 16.19 -31.11
N TYR A 4 43.52 15.38 -30.36
CA TYR A 4 43.20 14.99 -28.99
C TYR A 4 43.42 16.12 -28.01
N PHE A 5 44.42 16.97 -28.25
CA PHE A 5 44.66 18.18 -27.45
C PHE A 5 43.52 19.18 -27.57
N LEU A 6 43.00 19.40 -28.79
CA LEU A 6 41.84 20.26 -29.02
C LEU A 6 40.57 19.74 -28.35
N LEU A 7 40.34 18.41 -28.37
CA LEU A 7 39.22 17.79 -27.68
C LEU A 7 39.34 17.94 -26.15
N LEU A 8 40.52 17.75 -25.61
CA LEU A 8 40.77 17.91 -24.17
C LEU A 8 40.58 19.37 -23.73
N LEU A 9 41.05 20.32 -24.51
CA LEU A 9 40.86 21.75 -24.27
C LEU A 9 39.36 22.13 -24.30
N LEU A 10 38.59 21.59 -25.24
CA LEU A 10 37.15 21.82 -25.34
C LEU A 10 36.41 21.29 -24.10
N ILE A 11 36.77 20.10 -23.63
CA ILE A 11 36.18 19.49 -22.40
C ILE A 11 36.53 20.37 -21.19
N VAL A 12 37.77 20.87 -21.08
CA VAL A 12 38.17 21.74 -19.96
C VAL A 12 37.38 23.05 -19.99
N ILE A 13 37.19 23.66 -21.15
CA ILE A 13 36.39 24.89 -21.30
C ILE A 13 34.95 24.64 -20.94
N LEU A 14 34.32 23.55 -21.44
CA LEU A 14 32.95 23.18 -21.10
C LEU A 14 32.75 22.92 -19.60
N THR A 15 33.70 22.21 -18.98
CA THR A 15 33.62 21.97 -17.52
C THR A 15 33.82 23.23 -16.71
N PHE A 16 34.69 24.13 -17.16
CA PHE A 16 34.91 25.43 -16.52
C PHE A 16 33.69 26.33 -16.63
N THR A 17 33.09 26.47 -17.83
CA THR A 17 31.87 27.28 -18.04
C THR A 17 30.67 26.73 -17.27
N TYR A 18 30.55 25.42 -17.16
CA TYR A 18 29.52 24.77 -16.31
C TYR A 18 29.75 25.06 -14.82
N LYS A 19 30.98 24.87 -14.31
CA LYS A 19 31.33 25.15 -12.90
C LYS A 19 31.22 26.63 -12.52
N SER A 20 31.47 27.53 -13.47
CA SER A 20 31.31 28.97 -13.20
C SER A 20 29.85 29.46 -13.25
N GLY A 21 28.88 28.56 -13.51
CA GLY A 21 27.47 28.90 -13.60
C GLY A 21 27.03 29.61 -14.87
N ILE A 22 27.95 29.76 -15.86
CA ILE A 22 27.63 30.35 -17.15
C ILE A 22 26.68 29.46 -17.95
N ILE A 23 26.82 28.14 -17.80
CA ILE A 23 25.89 27.14 -18.32
C ILE A 23 25.24 26.44 -17.15
N SER A 24 23.93 26.55 -17.00
CA SER A 24 23.14 25.84 -16.01
C SER A 24 21.88 25.26 -16.67
N PHE A 25 21.34 24.21 -16.09
CA PHE A 25 20.13 23.55 -16.56
C PHE A 25 19.10 23.59 -15.44
N PRO A 26 18.45 24.75 -15.18
CA PRO A 26 17.50 24.88 -14.10
C PRO A 26 16.29 23.97 -14.31
N ILE A 27 15.75 23.40 -13.24
CA ILE A 27 14.49 22.67 -13.25
C ILE A 27 13.37 23.71 -13.40
N GLU A 28 12.79 23.80 -14.59
CA GLU A 28 11.72 24.76 -14.93
C GLU A 28 10.34 24.09 -14.98
N GLU A 29 10.30 22.76 -15.17
CA GLU A 29 9.07 21.98 -15.20
C GLU A 29 9.19 20.79 -14.27
N ILE A 30 8.22 20.63 -13.38
CA ILE A 30 8.07 19.46 -12.51
C ILE A 30 6.71 18.84 -12.76
N GLU A 31 6.70 17.64 -13.33
CA GLU A 31 5.50 16.87 -13.58
C GLU A 31 5.32 15.82 -12.49
N ILE A 32 4.14 15.80 -11.82
CA ILE A 32 3.80 14.81 -10.81
C ILE A 32 2.70 13.90 -11.36
N ILE A 33 2.99 12.61 -11.41
CA ILE A 33 2.06 11.57 -11.85
C ILE A 33 1.70 10.72 -10.63
N SER A 34 0.45 10.79 -10.21
CA SER A 34 -0.11 10.00 -9.11
C SER A 34 -1.53 9.56 -9.42
N SER A 35 -1.96 8.40 -8.92
CA SER A 35 -3.29 7.85 -9.18
C SER A 35 -4.38 8.43 -8.26
N ASP A 36 -4.14 8.49 -6.95
CA ASP A 36 -5.17 8.71 -5.94
C ASP A 36 -4.97 9.95 -5.06
N LYS A 37 -3.77 10.52 -5.02
CA LYS A 37 -3.38 11.72 -4.24
C LYS A 37 -3.72 11.64 -2.74
N LYS A 38 -3.48 10.49 -2.12
CA LYS A 38 -3.70 10.28 -0.68
C LYS A 38 -2.55 10.79 0.20
N TYR A 39 -1.39 11.03 -0.40
CA TYR A 39 -0.22 11.60 0.27
C TYR A 39 -0.46 13.06 0.69
N ASN A 40 0.40 13.59 1.53
CA ASN A 40 0.30 14.98 1.99
C ASN A 40 0.72 15.95 0.88
N GLU A 41 -0.24 16.45 0.11
CA GLU A 41 0.02 17.38 -1.01
C GLU A 41 0.75 18.67 -0.55
N LYS A 42 0.45 19.20 0.64
CA LYS A 42 1.14 20.40 1.17
C LYS A 42 2.61 20.13 1.48
N LYS A 43 2.93 18.94 2.02
CA LYS A 43 4.31 18.56 2.29
C LYS A 43 5.08 18.36 0.98
N LEU A 44 4.45 17.74 0.00
CA LEU A 44 5.03 17.50 -1.32
C LEU A 44 5.25 18.81 -2.08
N SER A 45 4.26 19.70 -2.16
CA SER A 45 4.40 20.99 -2.87
C SER A 45 5.52 21.84 -2.26
N LYS A 46 5.58 21.96 -0.93
CA LYS A 46 6.65 22.67 -0.26
C LYS A 46 8.05 22.12 -0.59
N TYR A 47 8.15 20.78 -0.71
CA TYR A 47 9.41 20.15 -1.09
C TYR A 47 9.74 20.43 -2.57
N ILE A 48 8.75 20.36 -3.45
CA ILE A 48 8.91 20.67 -4.88
C ILE A 48 9.34 22.11 -5.09
N ASP A 49 8.73 23.06 -4.38
CA ASP A 49 9.13 24.46 -4.42
C ASP A 49 10.61 24.65 -4.01
N SER A 50 11.11 23.81 -3.11
CA SER A 50 12.52 23.87 -2.66
C SER A 50 13.53 23.34 -3.69
N ILE A 51 13.10 22.52 -4.64
CA ILE A 51 13.97 21.95 -5.69
C ILE A 51 13.79 22.65 -7.06
N TYR A 52 12.71 23.41 -7.22
CA TYR A 52 12.48 24.21 -8.42
C TYR A 52 13.60 25.25 -8.62
N GLY A 53 14.07 25.39 -9.83
CA GLY A 53 15.19 26.28 -10.18
C GLY A 53 16.59 25.72 -9.87
N ASN A 54 16.69 24.59 -9.16
CA ASN A 54 17.99 23.93 -8.96
C ASN A 54 18.52 23.35 -10.27
N ASP A 55 19.83 23.20 -10.39
CA ASP A 55 20.42 22.60 -11.58
C ASP A 55 20.03 21.11 -11.71
N LEU A 56 19.45 20.75 -12.86
CA LEU A 56 18.96 19.41 -13.15
C LEU A 56 20.09 18.35 -13.12
N LEU A 57 21.28 18.69 -13.66
CA LEU A 57 22.40 17.74 -13.69
C LEU A 57 22.93 17.46 -12.29
N LEU A 58 23.04 18.50 -11.43
CA LEU A 58 23.57 18.40 -10.08
C LEU A 58 22.55 17.87 -9.09
N SER A 59 21.26 17.87 -9.43
CA SER A 59 20.20 17.39 -8.55
C SER A 59 20.38 15.89 -8.24
N ASN A 60 20.38 15.53 -6.96
CA ASN A 60 20.53 14.15 -6.49
C ASN A 60 19.15 13.45 -6.49
N ILE A 61 18.94 12.53 -7.44
CA ILE A 61 17.68 11.77 -7.58
C ILE A 61 17.38 10.96 -6.32
N ASP A 62 18.37 10.27 -5.76
CA ASP A 62 18.16 9.41 -4.59
C ASP A 62 17.69 10.23 -3.37
N MET A 63 18.21 11.44 -3.22
CA MET A 63 17.80 12.36 -2.17
C MET A 63 16.36 12.83 -2.39
N ILE A 64 15.98 13.13 -3.63
CA ILE A 64 14.61 13.52 -3.99
C ILE A 64 13.65 12.38 -3.69
N GLN A 65 13.94 11.16 -4.14
CA GLN A 65 13.13 9.97 -3.88
C GLN A 65 12.97 9.73 -2.38
N LYS A 66 14.08 9.76 -1.62
CA LYS A 66 14.08 9.54 -0.17
C LYS A 66 13.22 10.53 0.60
N ASN A 67 13.22 11.80 0.18
CA ASN A 67 12.40 12.82 0.82
C ASN A 67 10.90 12.61 0.53
N ILE A 68 10.55 12.24 -0.70
CA ILE A 68 9.16 12.01 -1.10
C ILE A 68 8.61 10.73 -0.44
N ILE A 69 9.38 9.63 -0.44
CA ILE A 69 8.96 8.35 0.15
C ILE A 69 8.85 8.40 1.70
N SER A 70 9.32 9.48 2.31
CA SER A 70 9.11 9.71 3.75
C SER A 70 7.66 9.97 4.16
N ASP A 71 6.76 10.13 3.19
CA ASP A 71 5.30 10.15 3.43
C ASP A 71 4.77 8.73 3.56
N GLU A 72 4.06 8.44 4.66
CA GLU A 72 3.56 7.09 4.99
C GLU A 72 2.58 6.53 3.94
N TRP A 73 1.98 7.37 3.08
CA TRP A 73 1.08 6.95 2.02
C TRP A 73 1.80 6.51 0.75
N ILE A 74 3.06 6.86 0.61
CA ILE A 74 3.83 6.59 -0.60
C ILE A 74 4.55 5.25 -0.46
N SER A 75 4.26 4.33 -1.36
CA SER A 75 4.90 3.00 -1.39
C SER A 75 6.18 3.00 -2.21
N ASP A 76 6.21 3.81 -3.27
CA ASP A 76 7.36 3.90 -4.16
C ASP A 76 7.36 5.23 -4.93
N VAL A 77 8.54 5.67 -5.37
CA VAL A 77 8.73 6.92 -6.14
C VAL A 77 9.75 6.69 -7.24
N GLU A 78 9.37 6.99 -8.45
CA GLU A 78 10.27 7.03 -9.59
C GLU A 78 10.51 8.49 -9.99
N VAL A 79 11.79 8.91 -10.08
CA VAL A 79 12.19 10.26 -10.48
C VAL A 79 13.02 10.18 -11.74
N ILE A 80 12.58 10.85 -12.78
CA ILE A 80 13.21 10.84 -14.11
C ILE A 80 13.58 12.27 -14.48
N LYS A 81 14.86 12.47 -14.81
CA LYS A 81 15.36 13.71 -15.39
C LYS A 81 15.13 13.68 -16.90
N SER A 82 14.42 14.67 -17.42
CA SER A 82 14.22 14.87 -18.86
C SER A 82 14.88 16.19 -19.25
N PHE A 83 16.03 16.06 -19.91
CA PHE A 83 16.85 17.19 -20.32
C PHE A 83 16.09 18.07 -21.32
N PRO A 84 16.25 19.43 -21.34
CA PRO A 84 17.21 20.18 -20.52
C PRO A 84 16.70 20.65 -19.15
N SER A 85 15.37 20.68 -18.86
CA SER A 85 14.83 21.44 -17.71
C SER A 85 13.66 20.74 -16.98
N LYS A 86 13.31 19.49 -17.35
CA LYS A 86 12.14 18.80 -16.80
C LYS A 86 12.48 17.69 -15.82
N LEU A 87 11.74 17.63 -14.71
CA LEU A 87 11.78 16.55 -13.73
C LEU A 87 10.40 15.89 -13.67
N SER A 88 10.31 14.60 -13.98
CA SER A 88 9.08 13.83 -13.86
C SER A 88 9.13 12.96 -12.59
N ILE A 89 8.13 13.08 -11.74
CA ILE A 89 8.00 12.37 -10.45
C ILE A 89 6.76 11.49 -10.52
N ARG A 90 6.94 10.17 -10.60
CA ARG A 90 5.86 9.21 -10.52
C ARG A 90 5.74 8.68 -9.10
N ILE A 91 4.57 8.86 -8.48
CA ILE A 91 4.26 8.44 -7.12
C ILE A 91 3.36 7.23 -7.17
N ILE A 92 3.77 6.16 -6.50
CA ILE A 92 2.97 4.94 -6.30
C ILE A 92 2.52 4.93 -4.85
N GLU A 93 1.22 4.89 -4.63
CA GLU A 93 0.62 4.97 -3.31
C GLU A 93 0.22 3.61 -2.76
N HIS A 94 0.26 3.48 -1.44
CA HIS A 94 -0.28 2.32 -0.76
C HIS A 94 -1.78 2.21 -0.98
N GLN A 95 -2.25 1.03 -1.39
CA GLN A 95 -3.68 0.75 -1.51
C GLN A 95 -4.22 0.26 -0.17
N PRO A 96 -5.24 0.93 0.41
CA PRO A 96 -5.82 0.51 1.68
C PRO A 96 -6.60 -0.80 1.53
N LEU A 97 -6.48 -1.69 2.52
CA LEU A 97 -7.14 -2.98 2.58
C LEU A 97 -8.14 -3.07 3.73
N ALA A 98 -7.78 -2.55 4.90
CA ALA A 98 -8.60 -2.63 6.12
C ALA A 98 -8.22 -1.52 7.12
N ILE A 99 -9.06 -1.35 8.14
CA ILE A 99 -8.73 -0.57 9.33
C ILE A 99 -8.28 -1.56 10.42
N TYR A 100 -7.01 -1.52 10.80
CA TYR A 100 -6.42 -2.38 11.83
C TYR A 100 -6.13 -1.56 13.10
N ASN A 101 -6.85 -1.83 14.19
CA ASN A 101 -6.68 -1.14 15.48
C ASN A 101 -6.52 0.39 15.32
N ASN A 102 -7.40 1.04 14.56
CA ASN A 102 -7.40 2.47 14.24
C ASN A 102 -6.27 2.97 13.32
N GLN A 103 -5.49 2.10 12.71
CA GLN A 103 -4.54 2.40 11.65
C GLN A 103 -5.03 1.81 10.33
N ILE A 104 -4.57 2.33 9.21
CA ILE A 104 -4.88 1.77 7.90
C ILE A 104 -3.87 0.68 7.59
N MET A 105 -4.35 -0.51 7.26
CA MET A 105 -3.53 -1.60 6.74
C MET A 105 -3.63 -1.60 5.21
N SER A 106 -2.49 -1.51 4.55
CA SER A 106 -2.41 -1.56 3.09
C SER A 106 -2.54 -2.99 2.55
N LYS A 107 -2.74 -3.14 1.24
CA LYS A 107 -2.70 -4.45 0.56
C LYS A 107 -1.36 -5.16 0.65
N SER A 108 -0.27 -4.45 0.94
CA SER A 108 1.06 -5.01 1.21
C SER A 108 1.30 -5.33 2.69
N GLY A 109 0.30 -5.13 3.56
CA GLY A 109 0.41 -5.41 5.01
C GLY A 109 1.10 -4.31 5.81
N ILE A 110 1.42 -3.17 5.21
CA ILE A 110 2.04 -2.02 5.88
C ILE A 110 0.97 -1.23 6.61
N LEU A 111 1.31 -0.76 7.83
CA LEU A 111 0.43 0.08 8.63
C LEU A 111 0.73 1.57 8.38
N ILE A 112 -0.32 2.32 8.07
CA ILE A 112 -0.29 3.76 7.79
C ILE A 112 -1.05 4.47 8.91
N ARG A 113 -0.43 5.45 9.55
CA ARG A 113 -1.03 6.27 10.61
C ARG A 113 -1.81 7.42 9.99
N SER A 114 -2.98 7.13 9.46
CA SER A 114 -3.86 8.15 8.91
C SER A 114 -5.23 8.08 9.55
N SER A 115 -5.85 9.24 9.74
CA SER A 115 -7.23 9.41 10.20
C SER A 115 -8.22 9.60 9.04
N SER A 116 -7.80 9.37 7.80
CA SER A 116 -8.65 9.55 6.62
C SER A 116 -9.83 8.59 6.66
N ASN A 117 -11.03 9.12 6.46
CA ASN A 117 -12.22 8.29 6.29
C ASN A 117 -12.19 7.63 4.91
N LEU A 118 -11.77 6.38 4.85
CA LEU A 118 -11.57 5.62 3.60
C LEU A 118 -12.80 4.77 3.21
N GLY A 119 -13.99 5.18 3.62
CA GLY A 119 -15.22 4.48 3.24
C GLY A 119 -15.39 3.12 3.91
N ASN A 120 -15.98 2.14 3.21
CA ASN A 120 -16.42 0.85 3.75
C ASN A 120 -15.29 -0.21 3.81
N LEU A 121 -14.15 0.12 4.40
CA LEU A 121 -13.11 -0.89 4.63
C LEU A 121 -13.48 -1.83 5.78
N PRO A 122 -13.12 -3.12 5.71
CA PRO A 122 -13.28 -4.03 6.82
C PRO A 122 -12.45 -3.59 8.03
N VAL A 123 -12.98 -3.80 9.23
CA VAL A 123 -12.30 -3.45 10.48
C VAL A 123 -11.67 -4.70 11.10
N VAL A 124 -10.40 -4.64 11.45
CA VAL A 124 -9.69 -5.71 12.14
C VAL A 124 -9.30 -5.24 13.53
N VAL A 125 -9.81 -5.92 14.55
CA VAL A 125 -9.48 -5.69 15.96
C VAL A 125 -8.63 -6.85 16.45
N ASP A 126 -7.34 -6.62 16.62
CA ASP A 126 -6.40 -7.60 17.19
C ASP A 126 -5.93 -7.15 18.57
N LYS A 127 -6.41 -7.85 19.61
CA LYS A 127 -6.02 -7.57 21.00
C LYS A 127 -4.55 -7.86 21.29
N GLN A 128 -3.91 -8.68 20.48
CA GLN A 128 -2.50 -9.06 20.65
C GLN A 128 -1.54 -8.16 19.86
N LYS A 129 -2.07 -7.23 19.03
CA LYS A 129 -1.32 -6.26 18.23
C LYS A 129 -0.23 -6.93 17.37
N ARG A 130 -0.60 -7.97 16.61
CA ARG A 130 0.30 -8.69 15.69
C ARG A 130 -0.11 -8.46 14.24
N PRO A 131 0.32 -7.36 13.62
CA PRO A 131 -0.18 -6.92 12.30
C PRO A 131 0.05 -7.95 11.19
N THR A 132 1.19 -8.66 11.17
CA THR A 132 1.47 -9.70 10.18
C THR A 132 0.48 -10.86 10.26
N VAL A 133 0.19 -11.34 11.47
CA VAL A 133 -0.80 -12.40 11.69
C VAL A 133 -2.21 -11.92 11.31
N ALA A 134 -2.55 -10.69 11.68
CA ALA A 134 -3.83 -10.08 11.32
C ALA A 134 -3.99 -9.93 9.80
N TYR A 135 -2.92 -9.56 9.11
CA TYR A 135 -2.89 -9.48 7.65
C TYR A 135 -3.14 -10.85 7.00
N ASP A 136 -2.48 -11.92 7.47
CA ASP A 136 -2.67 -13.27 6.95
C ASP A 136 -4.10 -13.78 7.14
N ILE A 137 -4.69 -13.50 8.31
CA ILE A 137 -6.08 -13.84 8.62
C ILE A 137 -7.03 -13.06 7.71
N LEU A 138 -6.82 -11.76 7.59
CA LEU A 138 -7.64 -10.88 6.75
C LEU A 138 -7.59 -11.30 5.29
N SER A 139 -6.40 -11.47 4.71
CA SER A 139 -6.22 -11.85 3.30
C SER A 139 -6.88 -13.20 3.01
N SER A 140 -6.64 -14.20 3.88
CA SER A 140 -7.28 -15.52 3.75
C SER A 140 -8.81 -15.45 3.85
N SER A 141 -9.34 -14.55 4.70
CA SER A 141 -10.78 -14.33 4.84
C SER A 141 -11.37 -13.69 3.58
N LEU A 142 -10.73 -12.63 3.07
CA LEU A 142 -11.20 -11.92 1.90
C LEU A 142 -11.20 -12.84 0.66
N ASP A 143 -10.10 -13.55 0.43
CA ASP A 143 -9.96 -14.45 -0.72
C ASP A 143 -10.91 -15.64 -0.67
N GLY A 144 -11.07 -16.24 0.51
CA GLY A 144 -11.95 -17.38 0.68
C GLY A 144 -13.42 -17.00 0.61
N LEU A 145 -13.85 -16.02 1.40
CA LEU A 145 -15.25 -15.66 1.55
C LEU A 145 -15.83 -14.95 0.32
N LYS A 146 -15.00 -14.30 -0.48
CA LYS A 146 -15.39 -13.76 -1.79
C LYS A 146 -15.94 -14.85 -2.71
N LYS A 147 -15.37 -16.05 -2.67
CA LYS A 147 -15.82 -17.20 -3.53
C LYS A 147 -17.25 -17.65 -3.25
N ILE A 148 -17.74 -17.38 -2.04
CA ILE A 148 -19.10 -17.72 -1.59
C ILE A 148 -19.98 -16.48 -1.38
N ASN A 149 -19.58 -15.33 -1.94
CA ASN A 149 -20.30 -14.05 -1.90
C ASN A 149 -20.60 -13.53 -0.47
N LEU A 150 -19.69 -13.81 0.47
CA LEU A 150 -19.74 -13.24 1.83
C LEU A 150 -18.77 -12.06 1.94
N VAL A 151 -19.30 -10.87 2.22
CA VAL A 151 -18.50 -9.67 2.40
C VAL A 151 -18.07 -9.55 3.85
N VAL A 152 -16.76 -9.49 4.10
CA VAL A 152 -16.19 -9.29 5.43
C VAL A 152 -16.39 -7.84 5.85
N LYS A 153 -16.98 -7.63 7.03
CA LYS A 153 -17.18 -6.29 7.62
C LYS A 153 -16.24 -6.04 8.79
N LYS A 154 -16.06 -7.07 9.65
CA LYS A 154 -15.22 -6.96 10.83
C LYS A 154 -14.57 -8.29 11.15
N ILE A 155 -13.31 -8.26 11.62
CA ILE A 155 -12.61 -9.42 12.17
C ILE A 155 -12.15 -9.08 13.59
N GLU A 156 -12.42 -9.95 14.54
CA GLU A 156 -11.91 -9.86 15.90
C GLU A 156 -10.98 -11.03 16.16
N ILE A 157 -9.72 -10.72 16.50
CA ILE A 157 -8.67 -11.70 16.76
C ILE A 157 -8.36 -11.71 18.24
N TYR A 158 -8.65 -12.84 18.86
CA TYR A 158 -8.35 -13.14 20.26
C TYR A 158 -7.11 -14.04 20.37
N HIS A 159 -6.80 -14.55 21.55
CA HIS A 159 -5.64 -15.43 21.76
C HIS A 159 -5.70 -16.70 20.91
N SER A 160 -6.79 -17.43 20.96
CA SER A 160 -7.02 -18.70 20.24
C SER A 160 -8.21 -18.67 19.28
N LEU A 161 -9.04 -17.65 19.36
CA LEU A 161 -10.32 -17.53 18.67
C LEU A 161 -10.30 -16.37 17.67
N ILE A 162 -10.92 -16.59 16.51
CA ILE A 162 -11.16 -15.56 15.49
C ILE A 162 -12.67 -15.53 15.24
N LYS A 163 -13.24 -14.32 15.25
CA LYS A 163 -14.62 -14.07 14.83
C LYS A 163 -14.62 -13.18 13.59
N ILE A 164 -15.33 -13.61 12.55
CA ILE A 164 -15.49 -12.84 11.30
C ILE A 164 -16.96 -12.47 11.18
N TYR A 165 -17.24 -11.20 11.18
CA TYR A 165 -18.57 -10.64 10.93
C TYR A 165 -18.68 -10.34 9.42
N THR A 166 -19.60 -11.04 8.77
CA THR A 166 -19.86 -10.85 7.35
C THR A 166 -21.14 -10.06 7.12
N SER A 167 -21.53 -9.88 5.87
CA SER A 167 -22.78 -9.21 5.49
C SER A 167 -24.05 -9.93 6.01
N SER A 168 -23.98 -11.24 6.30
CA SER A 168 -25.17 -12.04 6.64
C SER A 168 -25.04 -12.92 7.89
N MET A 169 -23.83 -13.25 8.32
CA MET A 169 -23.61 -14.18 9.43
C MET A 169 -22.27 -13.95 10.13
N VAL A 170 -22.10 -14.58 11.28
CA VAL A 170 -20.84 -14.60 12.04
C VAL A 170 -20.16 -15.95 11.87
N LEU A 171 -18.87 -15.92 11.50
CA LEU A 171 -18.03 -17.10 11.39
C LEU A 171 -17.06 -17.16 12.57
N ILE A 172 -16.90 -18.33 13.18
CA ILE A 172 -16.03 -18.57 14.32
C ILE A 172 -15.01 -19.62 13.95
N SER A 173 -13.73 -19.36 14.21
CA SER A 173 -12.65 -20.31 13.93
C SER A 173 -11.60 -20.29 15.04
N ASP A 174 -10.89 -21.39 15.21
CA ASP A 174 -9.62 -21.38 15.90
C ASP A 174 -8.53 -20.78 15.02
N LYS A 175 -7.47 -20.30 15.67
CA LYS A 175 -6.37 -19.63 14.98
C LYS A 175 -5.45 -20.62 14.27
N THR A 176 -5.25 -21.80 14.85
CA THR A 176 -4.28 -22.80 14.38
C THR A 176 -4.68 -23.37 13.02
N ASN A 177 -5.96 -23.66 12.83
CA ASN A 177 -6.48 -24.27 11.61
C ASN A 177 -7.22 -23.27 10.70
N PHE A 178 -7.02 -21.98 10.89
CA PHE A 178 -7.82 -20.93 10.29
C PHE A 178 -7.96 -21.08 8.75
N LYS A 179 -6.87 -21.18 8.03
CA LYS A 179 -6.89 -21.34 6.55
C LYS A 179 -7.65 -22.58 6.12
N LYS A 180 -7.40 -23.71 6.81
CA LYS A 180 -8.08 -24.98 6.55
C LYS A 180 -9.58 -24.85 6.82
N ASN A 181 -9.98 -24.17 7.87
CA ASN A 181 -11.37 -23.98 8.22
C ASN A 181 -12.11 -23.10 7.21
N ILE A 182 -11.48 -22.03 6.71
CA ILE A 182 -12.04 -21.22 5.62
C ILE A 182 -12.21 -22.06 4.33
N GLN A 183 -11.21 -22.85 3.97
CA GLN A 183 -11.30 -23.73 2.79
C GLN A 183 -12.44 -24.76 2.91
N ARG A 184 -12.58 -25.40 4.07
CA ARG A 184 -13.69 -26.33 4.35
C ARG A 184 -15.04 -25.65 4.23
N LEU A 185 -15.17 -24.44 4.81
CA LEU A 185 -16.39 -23.65 4.69
C LEU A 185 -16.72 -23.36 3.24
N VAL A 186 -15.76 -22.87 2.46
CA VAL A 186 -15.97 -22.56 1.04
C VAL A 186 -16.44 -23.77 0.26
N PHE A 187 -15.84 -24.93 0.50
CA PHE A 187 -16.22 -26.18 -0.14
C PHE A 187 -17.65 -26.64 0.19
N SER A 188 -18.05 -26.54 1.45
CA SER A 188 -19.34 -27.04 1.92
C SER A 188 -20.47 -25.99 1.93
N PHE A 189 -20.18 -24.74 1.58
CA PHE A 189 -21.12 -23.64 1.79
C PHE A 189 -22.42 -23.77 1.00
N SER A 190 -22.34 -24.30 -0.23
CA SER A 190 -23.51 -24.55 -1.06
C SER A 190 -24.48 -25.54 -0.40
N ASP A 191 -23.95 -26.64 0.12
CA ASP A 191 -24.74 -27.69 0.78
C ASP A 191 -25.35 -27.18 2.08
N LEU A 192 -24.57 -26.42 2.88
CA LEU A 192 -25.06 -25.76 4.08
C LEU A 192 -26.22 -24.81 3.77
N LYS A 193 -26.09 -24.02 2.70
CA LYS A 193 -27.12 -23.08 2.29
C LYS A 193 -28.38 -23.78 1.79
N ASN A 194 -28.23 -24.90 1.07
CA ASN A 194 -29.35 -25.70 0.59
C ASN A 194 -30.11 -26.39 1.75
N THR A 195 -29.37 -26.88 2.75
CA THR A 195 -29.94 -27.62 3.89
C THR A 195 -30.62 -26.68 4.90
N TYR A 196 -29.97 -25.58 5.26
CA TYR A 196 -30.41 -24.69 6.34
C TYR A 196 -31.01 -23.36 5.85
N GLY A 197 -30.86 -23.04 4.59
CA GLY A 197 -31.45 -21.85 3.96
C GLY A 197 -30.93 -20.53 4.49
N LYS A 198 -31.78 -19.50 4.49
CA LYS A 198 -31.45 -18.14 4.94
C LYS A 198 -31.39 -17.98 6.47
N LYS A 199 -31.66 -19.04 7.24
CA LYS A 199 -31.74 -19.00 8.72
C LYS A 199 -30.37 -19.04 9.42
N ILE A 200 -29.28 -19.22 8.69
CA ILE A 200 -27.94 -19.30 9.29
C ILE A 200 -27.50 -17.93 9.79
N THR A 201 -27.36 -17.80 11.11
CA THR A 201 -26.86 -16.59 11.77
C THR A 201 -25.40 -16.71 12.19
N SER A 202 -24.94 -17.93 12.47
CA SER A 202 -23.54 -18.18 12.78
C SER A 202 -23.09 -19.59 12.38
N ILE A 203 -21.80 -19.72 12.01
CA ILE A 203 -21.13 -20.99 11.72
C ILE A 203 -19.86 -21.07 12.55
N ASP A 204 -19.79 -22.06 13.42
CA ASP A 204 -18.57 -22.38 14.19
C ASP A 204 -17.79 -23.50 13.48
N MET A 205 -16.61 -23.16 13.01
CA MET A 205 -15.72 -23.99 12.20
C MET A 205 -14.63 -24.72 13.02
N ARG A 206 -14.63 -24.59 14.34
CA ARG A 206 -13.58 -25.15 15.22
C ARG A 206 -13.60 -26.68 15.30
N TYR A 207 -14.71 -27.29 14.94
CA TYR A 207 -14.85 -28.75 14.97
C TYR A 207 -14.18 -29.39 13.76
N SER A 208 -13.38 -30.44 13.97
CA SER A 208 -12.63 -31.12 12.90
C SER A 208 -13.55 -31.79 11.86
N ASN A 209 -14.68 -32.33 12.31
CA ASN A 209 -15.55 -33.20 11.49
C ASN A 209 -16.85 -32.52 11.03
N GLY A 210 -16.99 -31.21 11.20
CA GLY A 210 -18.21 -30.52 10.79
C GLY A 210 -18.24 -29.06 11.20
N PHE A 211 -19.45 -28.49 11.18
CA PHE A 211 -19.74 -27.12 11.60
C PHE A 211 -20.90 -27.14 12.62
N ALA A 212 -20.81 -26.32 13.65
CA ALA A 212 -21.98 -26.00 14.45
C ALA A 212 -22.69 -24.78 13.88
N ILE A 213 -23.97 -24.91 13.57
CA ILE A 213 -24.79 -23.91 12.89
C ILE A 213 -25.83 -23.38 13.85
N LYS A 214 -26.02 -22.06 13.84
CA LYS A 214 -27.09 -21.39 14.58
C LYS A 214 -27.89 -20.49 13.68
#